data_9779642d7cb12db18b50be2d1272a1a6
#
_entry.id   9779642d7cb12db18b50be2d1272a1a6
#
_cell.length_a   1.000
_cell.length_b   1.000
_cell.length_c   1.000
_cell.angle_alpha   90.00
_cell.angle_beta   90.00
_cell.angle_gamma   90.00
#
_symmetry.space_group_name_H-M   'P 1'
#
loop_
_entity.id
_entity.type
_entity.pdbx_description
1 polymer ?
#
loop_
_entity_poly.entity_id
_entity_poly.type
_entity_poly.pdbx_seq_one_letter_code
_entity_poly.pdbx_strand_id
1 'polypeptide(L)'
;MSYSIHTINSNTDMNQNSLEYNEYFLIDASSGNIDITLPANKGDGSFYQFHRTDESNNIVSFFPSSGETVNNTTSITLPINRYVQPIKISDNWIFSIISIN
;
A
#
# COMPACT_ATOMS: atom_id res chain seq x y z
N MET A 1 21.51 7.05 2.40
CA MET A 1 20.40 6.23 2.92
C MET A 1 19.85 5.34 1.82
N SER A 2 19.65 4.09 2.10
CA SER A 2 19.10 3.18 1.12
C SER A 2 17.66 2.83 1.48
N TYR A 3 16.87 2.51 0.45
CA TYR A 3 15.52 1.97 0.65
C TYR A 3 15.60 0.47 0.85
N SER A 4 14.68 -0.04 1.64
CA SER A 4 14.43 -1.47 1.66
C SER A 4 13.34 -1.76 0.63
N ILE A 5 13.60 -2.72 -0.25
CA ILE A 5 12.65 -3.10 -1.27
C ILE A 5 12.06 -4.46 -0.92
N HIS A 6 10.74 -4.53 -0.87
CA HIS A 6 10.01 -5.74 -0.51
C HIS A 6 9.11 -6.16 -1.68
N THR A 7 8.84 -7.45 -1.77
CA THR A 7 7.89 -7.97 -2.75
C THR A 7 6.66 -8.49 -2.03
N ILE A 8 5.48 -8.08 -2.49
CA ILE A 8 4.20 -8.56 -1.98
C ILE A 8 3.52 -9.37 -3.08
N ASN A 9 3.30 -10.66 -2.84
CA ASN A 9 2.62 -11.54 -3.79
C ASN A 9 1.48 -12.33 -3.15
N SER A 10 1.08 -11.96 -1.95
CA SER A 10 -0.04 -12.55 -1.23
C SER A 10 -0.57 -11.54 -0.23
N ASN A 11 -1.69 -11.87 0.42
CA ASN A 11 -2.28 -10.99 1.43
C ASN A 11 -1.24 -10.63 2.49
N THR A 12 -1.18 -9.36 2.83
CA THR A 12 -0.14 -8.83 3.72
C THR A 12 -0.77 -7.89 4.74
N ASP A 13 -0.48 -8.15 6.02
CA ASP A 13 -0.82 -7.24 7.10
C ASP A 13 0.47 -6.54 7.53
N MET A 14 0.59 -5.25 7.21
CA MET A 14 1.79 -4.50 7.47
C MET A 14 2.04 -4.27 8.97
N ASN A 15 1.05 -4.54 9.82
CA ASN A 15 1.25 -4.50 11.27
C ASN A 15 2.15 -5.62 11.77
N GLN A 16 2.35 -6.67 10.98
CA GLN A 16 3.15 -7.82 11.37
C GLN A 16 4.65 -7.59 11.19
N ASN A 17 5.02 -6.48 10.57
CA ASN A 17 6.41 -6.18 10.25
C ASN A 17 6.86 -4.92 10.94
N SER A 18 8.13 -4.88 11.37
CA SER A 18 8.73 -3.66 11.91
C SER A 18 9.16 -2.79 10.74
N LEU A 19 8.24 -1.99 10.23
CA LEU A 19 8.50 -1.14 9.07
C LEU A 19 8.90 0.26 9.50
N GLU A 20 9.89 0.79 8.82
CA GLU A 20 10.32 2.16 9.02
C GLU A 20 9.87 3.03 7.85
N TYR A 21 10.35 4.27 7.78
CA TYR A 21 10.02 5.18 6.72
C TYR A 21 10.70 4.75 5.42
N ASN A 22 10.15 5.20 4.30
CA ASN A 22 10.76 5.05 2.98
C ASN A 22 10.88 3.59 2.52
N GLU A 23 9.95 2.74 2.95
CA GLU A 23 9.91 1.38 2.44
C GLU A 23 9.24 1.34 1.08
N TYR A 24 9.78 0.56 0.16
CA TYR A 24 9.28 0.42 -1.20
C TYR A 24 8.78 -1.00 -1.41
N PHE A 25 7.57 -1.13 -1.92
CA PHE A 25 6.94 -2.42 -2.13
C PHE A 25 6.62 -2.64 -3.60
N LEU A 26 7.09 -3.76 -4.14
CA LEU A 26 6.70 -4.23 -5.46
C LEU A 26 5.57 -5.24 -5.27
N ILE A 27 4.45 -5.02 -5.94
CA ILE A 27 3.27 -5.87 -5.80
C ILE A 27 3.10 -6.69 -7.08
N ASP A 28 3.03 -8.02 -6.91
CA ASP A 28 2.80 -8.96 -8.01
C ASP A 28 1.57 -9.78 -7.67
N ALA A 29 0.45 -9.44 -8.30
CA ALA A 29 -0.83 -10.11 -8.09
C ALA A 29 -1.12 -11.17 -9.17
N SER A 30 -0.10 -11.68 -9.85
CA SER A 30 -0.30 -12.64 -10.93
C SER A 30 -0.90 -13.96 -10.44
N SER A 31 -0.72 -14.30 -9.16
CA SER A 31 -1.24 -15.54 -8.59
C SER A 31 -2.63 -15.42 -7.99
N GLY A 32 -3.18 -14.22 -7.84
CA GLY A 32 -4.50 -14.01 -7.27
C GLY A 32 -4.67 -12.62 -6.71
N ASN A 33 -5.86 -12.35 -6.18
CA ASN A 33 -6.15 -11.07 -5.52
C ASN A 33 -5.30 -10.92 -4.27
N ILE A 34 -4.94 -9.67 -3.96
CA ILE A 34 -4.12 -9.36 -2.79
C ILE A 34 -4.83 -8.29 -1.96
N ASP A 35 -4.97 -8.54 -0.66
CA ASP A 35 -5.43 -7.56 0.31
C ASP A 35 -4.24 -7.10 1.14
N ILE A 36 -4.02 -5.79 1.20
CA ILE A 36 -2.94 -5.20 1.98
C ILE A 36 -3.55 -4.34 3.07
N THR A 37 -3.21 -4.64 4.33
CA THR A 37 -3.64 -3.84 5.47
C THR A 37 -2.51 -2.90 5.86
N LEU A 38 -2.78 -1.60 5.85
CA LEU A 38 -1.79 -0.59 6.20
C LEU A 38 -1.55 -0.58 7.70
N PRO A 39 -0.35 -0.19 8.14
CA PRO A 39 -0.01 -0.28 9.56
C PRO A 39 -0.73 0.78 10.39
N ALA A 40 -1.05 0.43 11.63
CA ALA A 40 -1.72 1.31 12.57
C ALA A 40 -0.73 2.24 13.27
N ASN A 41 -1.25 3.35 13.77
CA ASN A 41 -0.53 4.22 14.71
C ASN A 41 0.74 4.83 14.15
N LYS A 42 0.79 5.08 12.86
CA LYS A 42 1.90 5.81 12.25
C LYS A 42 1.66 7.30 12.40
N GLY A 43 2.73 8.04 12.64
CA GLY A 43 2.64 9.49 12.80
C GLY A 43 2.34 10.21 11.49
N ASP A 44 1.87 11.45 11.60
CA ASP A 44 1.60 12.28 10.43
C ASP A 44 2.87 12.44 9.61
N GLY A 45 2.72 12.34 8.29
CA GLY A 45 3.85 12.42 7.36
C GLY A 45 4.50 11.09 7.06
N SER A 46 4.16 10.02 7.78
CA SER A 46 4.66 8.68 7.44
C SER A 46 4.14 8.29 6.06
N PHE A 47 4.99 7.67 5.26
CA PHE A 47 4.58 7.28 3.91
C PHE A 47 5.27 5.99 3.50
N TYR A 48 4.66 5.31 2.54
CA TYR A 48 5.19 4.13 1.89
C TYR A 48 5.00 4.26 0.41
N GLN A 49 5.72 3.46 -0.37
CA GLN A 49 5.63 3.46 -1.82
C GLN A 49 5.26 2.06 -2.30
N PHE A 50 4.25 1.98 -3.16
CA PHE A 50 3.79 0.72 -3.72
C PHE A 50 3.75 0.83 -5.22
N HIS A 51 4.32 -0.16 -5.90
CA HIS A 51 4.35 -0.23 -7.35
C HIS A 51 3.84 -1.59 -7.78
N ARG A 52 2.70 -1.61 -8.47
CA ARG A 52 2.14 -2.86 -8.98
C ARG A 52 2.82 -3.23 -10.30
N THR A 53 3.43 -4.42 -10.34
CA THR A 53 4.27 -4.85 -11.47
C THR A 53 3.60 -5.83 -12.40
N ASP A 54 2.53 -6.53 -11.99
CA ASP A 54 1.85 -7.49 -12.84
C ASP A 54 0.81 -6.82 -13.74
N GLU A 55 0.38 -7.54 -14.79
CA GLU A 55 -0.64 -7.06 -15.70
C GLU A 55 -1.88 -7.96 -15.67
N SER A 56 -2.08 -8.68 -14.58
CA SER A 56 -3.24 -9.56 -14.42
C SER A 56 -4.50 -8.75 -14.15
N ASN A 57 -5.65 -9.41 -14.24
CA ASN A 57 -6.94 -8.83 -13.88
C ASN A 57 -7.26 -9.01 -12.38
N ASN A 58 -6.33 -9.53 -11.62
CA ASN A 58 -6.54 -9.71 -10.20
C ASN A 58 -6.60 -8.36 -9.48
N ILE A 59 -7.28 -8.33 -8.35
CA ILE A 59 -7.57 -7.10 -7.63
C ILE A 59 -6.60 -6.94 -6.49
N VAL A 60 -5.96 -5.77 -6.41
CA VAL A 60 -5.14 -5.38 -5.26
C VAL A 60 -5.91 -4.33 -4.50
N SER A 61 -6.17 -4.59 -3.21
CA SER A 61 -6.95 -3.68 -2.36
C SER A 61 -6.15 -3.28 -1.14
N PHE A 62 -6.28 -2.01 -0.74
CA PHE A 62 -5.66 -1.49 0.47
C PHE A 62 -6.75 -1.22 1.50
N PHE A 63 -6.50 -1.66 2.74
CA PHE A 63 -7.39 -1.47 3.86
C PHE A 63 -6.66 -0.74 4.98
N PRO A 64 -7.34 0.15 5.71
CA PRO A 64 -6.74 0.76 6.89
C PRO A 64 -6.80 -0.21 8.06
N SER A 65 -6.02 0.06 9.09
CA SER A 65 -6.19 -0.59 10.36
C SER A 65 -7.40 -0.02 11.10
N SER A 66 -7.84 -0.72 12.14
CA SER A 66 -9.03 -0.33 12.91
C SER A 66 -8.93 1.11 13.41
N GLY A 67 -9.98 1.87 13.19
CA GLY A 67 -10.03 3.27 13.59
C GLY A 67 -9.45 4.25 12.58
N GLU A 68 -8.96 3.77 11.44
CA GLU A 68 -8.35 4.62 10.41
C GLU A 68 -9.11 4.48 9.09
N THR A 69 -8.77 5.32 8.13
CA THR A 69 -9.40 5.32 6.80
C THR A 69 -8.34 5.42 5.70
N VAL A 70 -8.75 5.14 4.48
CA VAL A 70 -7.96 5.40 3.27
C VAL A 70 -8.79 6.30 2.36
N ASN A 71 -8.27 7.49 2.03
CA ASN A 71 -9.01 8.51 1.28
C ASN A 71 -10.43 8.71 1.82
N ASN A 72 -10.56 8.71 3.16
CA ASN A 72 -11.83 8.85 3.89
C ASN A 72 -12.83 7.72 3.61
N THR A 73 -12.35 6.56 3.15
CA THR A 73 -13.18 5.39 2.89
C THR A 73 -12.61 4.17 3.61
N THR A 74 -13.24 3.01 3.42
CA THR A 74 -12.83 1.78 4.08
C THR A 74 -11.84 0.96 3.25
N SER A 75 -11.71 1.24 1.97
CA SER A 75 -10.73 0.56 1.12
C SER A 75 -10.60 1.27 -0.21
N ILE A 76 -9.45 1.05 -0.87
CA ILE A 76 -9.26 1.47 -2.27
C ILE A 76 -8.55 0.35 -3.02
N THR A 77 -8.68 0.36 -4.35
CA THR A 77 -8.02 -0.62 -5.19
C THR A 77 -6.90 0.04 -6.00
N LEU A 78 -5.89 -0.76 -6.35
CA LEU A 78 -4.75 -0.29 -7.15
C LEU A 78 -4.83 -0.92 -8.54
N PRO A 79 -5.11 -0.14 -9.59
CA PRO A 79 -5.11 -0.65 -10.96
C PRO A 79 -3.72 -1.11 -11.39
N ILE A 80 -3.68 -1.89 -12.48
CA ILE A 80 -2.40 -2.31 -13.06
C ILE A 80 -1.60 -1.10 -13.55
N ASN A 81 -0.29 -1.25 -13.58
CA ASN A 81 0.64 -0.20 -14.03
C ASN A 81 0.46 1.10 -13.24
N ARG A 82 0.28 0.97 -11.93
CA ARG A 82 0.14 2.15 -11.07
C ARG A 82 1.16 2.12 -9.96
N TYR A 83 1.51 3.31 -9.53
CA TYR A 83 2.35 3.57 -8.39
C TYR A 83 1.56 4.47 -7.44
N VAL A 84 1.60 4.15 -6.16
CA VAL A 84 0.94 4.97 -5.14
C VAL A 84 1.89 5.24 -4.00
N GLN A 85 1.71 6.41 -3.38
CA GLN A 85 2.48 6.80 -2.22
C GLN A 85 1.51 7.30 -1.15
N PRO A 86 0.94 6.39 -0.35
CA PRO A 86 0.05 6.81 0.73
C PRO A 86 0.81 7.55 1.81
N ILE A 87 0.24 8.66 2.26
CA ILE A 87 0.82 9.51 3.31
C ILE A 87 -0.20 9.59 4.44
N LYS A 88 0.26 9.34 5.67
CA LYS A 88 -0.61 9.39 6.84
C LYS A 88 -0.81 10.82 7.30
N ILE A 89 -2.07 11.22 7.42
CA ILE A 89 -2.44 12.51 8.01
C ILE A 89 -3.64 12.27 8.93
N SER A 90 -3.45 12.51 10.21
CA SER A 90 -4.41 12.15 11.25
C SER A 90 -4.69 10.66 11.16
N ASP A 91 -5.91 10.18 11.20
CA ASP A 91 -6.24 8.76 11.10
C ASP A 91 -6.59 8.34 9.69
N ASN A 92 -6.03 9.02 8.68
CA ASN A 92 -6.39 8.82 7.29
C ASN A 92 -5.15 8.70 6.42
N TRP A 93 -5.10 7.64 5.61
CA TRP A 93 -4.08 7.46 4.59
C TRP A 93 -4.54 8.11 3.30
N ILE A 94 -3.78 9.07 2.80
CA ILE A 94 -4.11 9.79 1.58
C ILE A 94 -3.29 9.21 0.44
N PHE A 95 -3.99 8.67 -0.54
CA PHE A 95 -3.36 8.05 -1.71
C PHE A 95 -3.40 8.99 -2.90
N SER A 96 -2.23 9.18 -3.52
CA SER A 96 -2.13 9.80 -4.83
C SER A 96 -1.74 8.70 -5.80
N ILE A 97 -2.59 8.43 -6.79
CA ILE A 97 -2.35 7.34 -7.74
C ILE A 97 -1.69 7.93 -8.98
N ILE A 98 -0.52 7.39 -9.32
CA ILE A 98 0.27 7.87 -10.44
C ILE A 98 0.36 6.78 -11.49
N SER A 99 0.00 7.12 -12.73
CA SER A 99 0.17 6.20 -13.86
C SER A 99 1.63 6.22 -14.30
N ILE A 100 2.20 5.03 -14.52
CA ILE A 100 3.61 4.90 -14.90
C ILE A 100 3.82 4.44 -16.33
N ASN A 101 2.78 4.35 -17.13
CA ASN A 101 2.94 4.04 -18.55
C ASN A 101 2.69 5.26 -19.42
#